data_c83bdb111f77aa498f50dae69fe4b699
#
_entry.id   c83bdb111f77aa498f50dae69fe4b699
#
_cell.length_a   1.000
_cell.length_b   1.000
_cell.length_c   1.000
_cell.angle_alpha   90.00
_cell.angle_beta   90.00
_cell.angle_gamma   90.00
#
_symmetry.space_group_name_H-M   'P 1'
#
loop_
_entity.id
_entity.type
_entity.pdbx_description
1 polymer ?
#
loop_
_entity_poly.entity_id
_entity_poly.type
_entity_poly.pdbx_seq_one_letter_code
_entity_poly.pdbx_strand_id
1 'polypeptide(L)'
;MGVPLDTSPEAHQMQIEAYRRMGGHGRMAVVFRLNELAREMAKSGIRSRHPEYDEEQVHLAYARLVLGDELVREAWPGRPLVQP
;
A
#
# COMPACT_ATOMS: atom_id res chain seq x y z
N MET A 1 8.55 -10.33 18.97
CA MET A 1 8.53 -10.38 17.50
C MET A 1 9.94 -10.62 16.99
N GLY A 2 10.13 -11.57 16.10
CA GLY A 2 11.46 -11.93 15.62
C GLY A 2 12.01 -11.00 14.55
N VAL A 3 13.29 -11.14 14.28
CA VAL A 3 13.98 -10.45 13.19
C VAL A 3 13.53 -11.08 11.87
N PRO A 4 13.30 -10.28 10.79
CA PRO A 4 12.99 -10.85 9.48
C PRO A 4 14.06 -11.84 9.03
N LEU A 5 13.65 -12.88 8.30
CA LEU A 5 14.54 -13.97 7.89
C LEU A 5 15.68 -13.51 6.98
N ASP A 6 15.45 -12.44 6.22
CA ASP A 6 16.41 -11.86 5.27
C ASP A 6 17.25 -10.74 5.86
N THR A 7 17.11 -10.45 7.16
CA THR A 7 17.81 -9.34 7.82
C THR A 7 18.66 -9.88 8.96
N SER A 8 19.95 -9.52 8.99
CA SER A 8 20.83 -9.88 10.09
C SER A 8 20.45 -9.13 11.36
N PRO A 9 20.77 -9.67 12.58
CA PRO A 9 20.51 -8.95 13.83
C PRO A 9 21.14 -7.57 13.89
N GLU A 10 22.35 -7.41 13.36
CA GLU A 10 23.06 -6.13 13.32
C GLU A 10 22.37 -5.12 12.41
N ALA A 11 21.96 -5.57 11.21
CA ALA A 11 21.23 -4.72 10.27
C ALA A 11 19.87 -4.31 10.84
N HIS A 12 19.18 -5.22 11.51
CA HIS A 12 17.91 -4.92 12.17
C HIS A 12 18.08 -3.87 13.27
N GLN A 13 19.12 -4.01 14.08
CA GLN A 13 19.43 -3.05 15.14
C GLN A 13 19.75 -1.67 14.59
N MET A 14 20.50 -1.60 13.49
CA MET A 14 20.80 -0.36 12.81
C MET A 14 19.54 0.32 12.28
N GLN A 15 18.59 -0.44 11.75
CA GLN A 15 17.31 0.08 11.29
C GLN A 15 16.50 0.68 12.44
N ILE A 16 16.46 0.00 13.58
CA ILE A 16 15.75 0.47 14.77
C ILE A 16 16.37 1.80 15.27
N GLU A 17 17.69 1.86 15.34
CA GLU A 17 18.39 3.06 15.78
C GLU A 17 18.17 4.23 14.82
N ALA A 18 18.25 4.00 13.52
CA ALA A 18 17.96 5.01 12.51
C ALA A 18 16.54 5.52 12.64
N TYR A 19 15.57 4.63 12.81
CA TYR A 19 14.17 4.97 12.98
C TYR A 19 13.94 5.83 14.22
N ARG A 20 14.59 5.49 15.34
CA ARG A 20 14.52 6.27 16.58
C ARG A 20 15.10 7.67 16.43
N ARG A 21 16.18 7.81 15.65
CA ARG A 21 16.84 9.10 15.43
C ARG A 21 16.02 10.05 14.55
N MET A 22 15.13 9.53 13.69
CA MET A 22 14.33 10.35 12.80
C MET A 22 13.36 11.28 13.51
N GLY A 23 12.91 10.93 14.72
CA GLY A 23 11.86 11.68 15.41
C GLY A 23 10.50 11.50 14.76
N GLY A 24 9.48 12.25 15.25
CA GLY A 24 8.10 12.10 14.81
C GLY A 24 7.89 12.41 13.33
N HIS A 25 8.44 13.52 12.85
CA HIS A 25 8.32 13.92 11.43
C HIS A 25 8.99 12.93 10.50
N GLY A 26 10.20 12.49 10.85
CA GLY A 26 10.91 11.52 10.04
C GLY A 26 10.19 10.18 9.96
N ARG A 27 9.60 9.73 11.07
CA ARG A 27 8.83 8.50 11.12
C ARG A 27 7.57 8.58 10.26
N MET A 28 6.87 9.70 10.31
CA MET A 28 5.69 9.93 9.48
C MET A 28 6.05 9.91 8.00
N ALA A 29 7.17 10.53 7.62
CA ALA A 29 7.63 10.54 6.25
C ALA A 29 7.94 9.12 5.75
N VAL A 30 8.57 8.29 6.58
CA VAL A 30 8.85 6.89 6.23
C VAL A 30 7.56 6.10 6.05
N VAL A 31 6.61 6.23 6.98
CA VAL A 31 5.32 5.54 6.90
C VAL A 31 4.57 5.96 5.64
N PHE A 32 4.56 7.26 5.34
CA PHE A 32 3.90 7.79 4.14
C PHE A 32 4.51 7.19 2.87
N ARG A 33 5.84 7.14 2.79
CA ARG A 33 6.54 6.55 1.63
C ARG A 33 6.25 5.07 1.48
N LEU A 34 6.23 4.33 2.58
CA LEU A 34 5.91 2.90 2.55
C LEU A 34 4.48 2.67 2.06
N ASN A 35 3.54 3.50 2.51
CA ASN A 35 2.15 3.42 2.08
C ASN A 35 2.01 3.74 0.59
N GLU A 36 2.73 4.74 0.08
CA GLU A 36 2.72 5.06 -1.35
C GLU A 36 3.30 3.92 -2.18
N LEU A 37 4.41 3.35 -1.73
CA LEU A 37 5.03 2.22 -2.42
C LEU A 37 4.09 1.02 -2.46
N ALA A 38 3.45 0.69 -1.35
CA ALA A 38 2.50 -0.40 -1.28
C ALA A 38 1.32 -0.16 -2.23
N ARG A 39 0.81 1.06 -2.30
CA ARG A 39 -0.25 1.45 -3.23
C ARG A 39 0.17 1.26 -4.68
N GLU A 40 1.35 1.73 -5.04
CA GLU A 40 1.85 1.59 -6.40
C GLU A 40 2.07 0.14 -6.79
N MET A 41 2.57 -0.68 -5.87
CA MET A 41 2.74 -2.11 -6.11
C MET A 41 1.40 -2.81 -6.31
N ALA A 42 0.39 -2.49 -5.50
CA ALA A 42 -0.94 -3.06 -5.63
C ALA A 42 -1.59 -2.67 -6.96
N LYS A 43 -1.49 -1.41 -7.35
CA LYS A 43 -2.02 -0.91 -8.64
C LYS A 43 -1.28 -1.54 -9.80
N SER A 44 0.04 -1.68 -9.70
CA SER A 44 0.84 -2.34 -10.72
C SER A 44 0.40 -3.79 -10.92
N GLY A 45 0.09 -4.51 -9.83
CA GLY A 45 -0.46 -5.85 -9.90
C GLY A 45 -1.81 -5.89 -10.61
N ILE A 46 -2.69 -4.93 -10.32
CA ILE A 46 -3.99 -4.82 -10.97
C ILE A 46 -3.81 -4.57 -12.47
N ARG A 47 -2.95 -3.65 -12.87
CA ARG A 47 -2.66 -3.36 -14.28
C ARG A 47 -2.11 -4.58 -15.00
N SER A 48 -1.28 -5.35 -14.33
CA SER A 48 -0.69 -6.57 -14.89
C SER A 48 -1.74 -7.64 -15.16
N ARG A 49 -2.70 -7.81 -14.24
CA ARG A 49 -3.79 -8.78 -14.39
C ARG A 49 -4.87 -8.32 -15.38
N HIS A 50 -5.06 -7.00 -15.50
CA HIS A 50 -6.11 -6.38 -16.30
C HIS A 50 -5.54 -5.26 -17.18
N PRO A 51 -4.74 -5.61 -18.20
CA PRO A 51 -4.13 -4.57 -19.04
C PRO A 51 -5.14 -3.72 -19.81
N GLU A 52 -6.39 -4.19 -19.91
CA GLU A 52 -7.50 -3.47 -20.56
C GLU A 52 -8.07 -2.34 -19.69
N TYR A 53 -7.72 -2.29 -18.40
CA TYR A 53 -8.28 -1.28 -17.49
C TYR A 53 -7.64 0.10 -17.76
N ASP A 54 -8.49 1.14 -17.73
CA ASP A 54 -8.02 2.52 -17.67
C ASP A 54 -7.65 2.91 -16.23
N GLU A 55 -7.14 4.12 -16.03
CA GLU A 55 -6.70 4.55 -14.70
C GLU A 55 -7.84 4.64 -13.69
N GLU A 56 -9.06 4.99 -14.12
CA GLU A 56 -10.22 5.00 -13.24
C GLU A 56 -10.57 3.60 -12.77
N GLN A 57 -10.56 2.63 -13.67
CA GLN A 57 -10.83 1.23 -13.34
C GLN A 57 -9.78 0.66 -12.40
N VAL A 58 -8.51 0.98 -12.61
CA VAL A 58 -7.42 0.58 -11.71
C VAL A 58 -7.64 1.18 -10.33
N HIS A 59 -8.02 2.45 -10.25
CA HIS A 59 -8.29 3.12 -8.98
C HIS A 59 -9.47 2.49 -8.24
N LEU A 60 -10.56 2.22 -8.93
CA LEU A 60 -11.75 1.58 -8.34
C LEU A 60 -11.46 0.14 -7.89
N ALA A 61 -10.69 -0.60 -8.66
CA ALA A 61 -10.26 -1.94 -8.29
C ALA A 61 -9.39 -1.91 -7.03
N TYR A 62 -8.46 -0.96 -6.96
CA TYR A 62 -7.63 -0.78 -5.78
C TYR A 62 -8.46 -0.39 -4.56
N ALA A 63 -9.41 0.53 -4.73
CA ALA A 63 -10.31 0.94 -3.65
C ALA A 63 -11.12 -0.26 -3.13
N ARG A 64 -11.62 -1.11 -4.01
CA ARG A 64 -12.34 -2.32 -3.64
C ARG A 64 -11.47 -3.28 -2.85
N LEU A 65 -10.21 -3.42 -3.25
CA LEU A 65 -9.25 -4.30 -2.58
C LEU A 65 -8.99 -3.84 -1.14
N VAL A 66 -8.87 -2.54 -0.93
CA VAL A 66 -8.50 -1.96 0.37
C VAL A 66 -9.72 -1.75 1.28
N LEU A 67 -10.81 -1.24 0.73
CA LEU A 67 -11.98 -0.82 1.51
C LEU A 67 -13.06 -1.89 1.60
N GLY A 68 -13.14 -2.80 0.63
CA GLY A 68 -14.22 -3.77 0.53
C GLY A 68 -15.42 -3.22 -0.21
N ASP A 69 -16.35 -4.11 -0.54
CA ASP A 69 -17.47 -3.81 -1.45
C ASP A 69 -18.43 -2.76 -0.87
N GLU A 70 -18.77 -2.87 0.41
CA GLU A 70 -19.74 -1.96 1.03
C GLU A 70 -19.26 -0.52 1.02
N LEU A 71 -18.02 -0.27 1.44
CA LEU A 71 -17.47 1.07 1.48
C LEU A 71 -17.30 1.66 0.09
N VAL A 72 -16.94 0.83 -0.89
CA VAL A 72 -16.84 1.29 -2.28
C VAL A 72 -18.20 1.70 -2.81
N ARG A 73 -19.27 0.95 -2.52
CA ARG A 73 -20.63 1.31 -2.93
C ARG A 73 -21.08 2.63 -2.31
N GLU A 74 -20.71 2.88 -1.05
CA GLU A 74 -21.03 4.13 -0.37
C GLU A 74 -20.24 5.32 -0.93
N ALA A 75 -18.95 5.12 -1.21
CA ALA A 75 -18.08 6.19 -1.69
C ALA A 75 -18.34 6.55 -3.15
N TRP A 76 -18.67 5.55 -3.96
CA TRP A 76 -18.93 5.74 -5.40
C TRP A 76 -20.30 5.13 -5.79
N PRO A 77 -21.41 5.75 -5.34
CA PRO A 77 -22.73 5.22 -5.65
C PRO A 77 -22.99 5.28 -7.17
N GLY A 78 -23.58 4.21 -7.69
CA GLY A 78 -23.86 4.11 -9.12
C GLY A 78 -22.69 3.66 -9.99
N ARG A 79 -21.51 3.46 -9.43
CA ARG A 79 -20.38 2.89 -10.16
C ARG A 79 -20.33 1.37 -10.00
N PRO A 80 -19.97 0.62 -11.05
CA PRO A 80 -19.83 -0.83 -10.93
C PRO A 80 -18.61 -1.20 -10.07
N LEU A 81 -18.69 -2.34 -9.41
CA LEU A 81 -17.53 -2.90 -8.70
C LEU A 81 -16.55 -3.44 -9.73
N VAL A 82 -15.29 -3.04 -9.60
CA VAL A 82 -14.22 -3.43 -10.54
C VAL A 82 -13.37 -4.50 -9.88
N GLN A 83 -13.13 -5.59 -10.61
CA GLN A 83 -12.33 -6.72 -10.14
C GLN A 83 -10.87 -6.31 -9.99
N PRO A 84 -10.26 -6.50 -8.82
CA PRO A 84 -8.85 -6.17 -8.65
C PRO A 84 -7.91 -7.18 -9.31
#